data_2b84189d439991acaf66548d9d9c4df3
#
_entry.id   2b84189d439991acaf66548d9d9c4df3
#
_cell.length_a   1.000
_cell.length_b   1.000
_cell.length_c   1.000
_cell.angle_alpha   90.00
_cell.angle_beta   90.00
_cell.angle_gamma   90.00
#
_symmetry.space_group_name_H-M   'P 1'
#
loop_
_entity.id
_entity.type
_entity.pdbx_description
1 polymer ?
#
loop_
_entity_poly.entity_id
_entity_poly.type
_entity_poly.pdbx_seq_one_letter_code
_entity_poly.pdbx_strand_id
1 'polypeptide(L)'
;MKKFSSLLHNLILTPSRNTKIKLLQDYFKKLDINRAYALAILSDQLSFQFIKASKLRELVYEQVDQHLFDYSYDYVGDLAETISLIWPTKKEGKSQNLSTLIENIKKIKKTEINTKFSRILSELSNNERWTLIKICTGGLRIGVSERLVKTALADLYNKSVNEIEEIWHGLEFPYENLF
;
A
#
# COMPACT_ATOMS: atom_id res chain seq x y z
N MET A 1 8.65 -4.06 1.32
CA MET A 1 7.83 -2.81 1.35
C MET A 1 8.36 -1.76 0.37
N LYS A 2 9.62 -1.36 0.44
CA LYS A 2 10.24 -0.28 -0.38
C LYS A 2 9.92 -0.32 -1.89
N LYS A 3 10.08 -1.49 -2.54
CA LYS A 3 9.78 -1.63 -3.99
C LYS A 3 8.32 -1.35 -4.32
N PHE A 4 7.39 -1.79 -3.46
CA PHE A 4 5.95 -1.57 -3.66
C PHE A 4 5.58 -0.10 -3.44
N SER A 5 6.12 0.54 -2.42
CA SER A 5 5.91 1.97 -2.18
C SER A 5 6.42 2.82 -3.35
N SER A 6 7.58 2.46 -3.91
CA SER A 6 8.11 3.14 -5.11
C SER A 6 7.21 2.93 -6.33
N LEU A 7 6.64 1.73 -6.50
CA LEU A 7 5.65 1.47 -7.55
C LEU A 7 4.43 2.38 -7.40
N LEU A 8 3.82 2.42 -6.20
CA LEU A 8 2.63 3.24 -5.95
C LEU A 8 2.89 4.72 -6.20
N HIS A 9 4.02 5.23 -5.73
CA HIS A 9 4.42 6.61 -5.94
C HIS A 9 4.54 6.94 -7.44
N ASN A 10 5.22 6.10 -8.21
CA ASN A 10 5.35 6.27 -9.65
C ASN A 10 4.01 6.19 -10.40
N LEU A 11 3.11 5.30 -9.97
CA LEU A 11 1.78 5.16 -10.56
C LEU A 11 0.92 6.42 -10.37
N ILE A 12 1.02 7.09 -9.23
CA ILE A 12 0.28 8.33 -8.96
C ILE A 12 0.82 9.48 -9.82
N LEU A 13 2.13 9.63 -9.91
CA LEU A 13 2.78 10.70 -10.66
C LEU A 13 2.64 10.53 -12.18
N THR A 14 2.21 9.37 -12.65
CA THR A 14 2.13 9.06 -14.08
C THR A 14 0.68 9.19 -14.59
N PRO A 15 0.35 10.16 -15.46
CA PRO A 15 -0.98 10.27 -16.05
C PRO A 15 -1.20 9.27 -17.18
N SER A 16 -0.16 8.83 -17.86
CA SER A 16 -0.21 7.96 -19.05
C SER A 16 -0.61 6.52 -18.68
N ARG A 17 -1.70 6.04 -19.28
CA ARG A 17 -2.18 4.66 -19.13
C ARG A 17 -1.11 3.63 -19.54
N ASN A 18 -0.45 3.84 -20.67
CA ASN A 18 0.56 2.90 -21.17
C ASN A 18 1.80 2.86 -20.29
N THR A 19 2.21 4.00 -19.73
CA THR A 19 3.32 4.06 -18.78
C THR A 19 2.95 3.34 -17.46
N LYS A 20 1.72 3.46 -16.99
CA LYS A 20 1.24 2.69 -15.82
C LYS A 20 1.28 1.18 -16.08
N ILE A 21 0.84 0.73 -17.24
CA ILE A 21 0.93 -0.69 -17.65
C ILE A 21 2.39 -1.16 -17.58
N LYS A 22 3.32 -0.40 -18.15
CA LYS A 22 4.74 -0.75 -18.15
C LYS A 22 5.32 -0.82 -16.71
N LEU A 23 4.97 0.13 -15.85
CA LEU A 23 5.39 0.11 -14.45
C LEU A 23 4.90 -1.15 -13.71
N LEU A 24 3.65 -1.55 -13.96
CA LEU A 24 3.07 -2.77 -13.40
C LEU A 24 3.78 -4.01 -13.94
N GLN A 25 4.02 -4.10 -15.25
CA GLN A 25 4.76 -5.20 -15.89
C GLN A 25 6.17 -5.33 -15.29
N ASP A 26 6.91 -4.23 -15.19
CA ASP A 26 8.28 -4.21 -14.64
C ASP A 26 8.32 -4.67 -13.17
N TYR A 27 7.27 -4.38 -12.42
CA TYR A 27 7.13 -4.85 -11.04
C TYR A 27 6.80 -6.36 -10.99
N PHE A 28 5.78 -6.81 -11.73
CA PHE A 28 5.32 -8.20 -11.70
C PHE A 28 6.25 -9.18 -12.42
N LYS A 29 7.08 -8.72 -13.35
CA LYS A 29 8.11 -9.54 -14.00
C LYS A 29 9.17 -10.08 -13.03
N LYS A 30 9.43 -9.37 -11.92
CA LYS A 30 10.42 -9.78 -10.93
C LYS A 30 9.84 -10.86 -10.04
N LEU A 31 10.54 -11.99 -9.89
CA LEU A 31 10.18 -13.07 -8.97
C LEU A 31 10.34 -12.58 -7.51
N ASP A 32 9.27 -12.04 -6.94
CA ASP A 32 9.24 -11.51 -5.59
C ASP A 32 8.01 -12.07 -4.86
N ILE A 33 8.20 -12.63 -3.67
CA ILE A 33 7.13 -13.16 -2.81
C ILE A 33 6.03 -12.12 -2.52
N ASN A 34 6.37 -10.84 -2.61
CA ASN A 34 5.42 -9.75 -2.39
C ASN A 34 4.45 -9.52 -3.56
N ARG A 35 4.65 -10.17 -4.74
CA ARG A 35 3.79 -9.99 -5.91
C ARG A 35 2.33 -10.29 -5.63
N ALA A 36 2.07 -11.41 -4.96
CA ALA A 36 0.73 -11.83 -4.61
C ALA A 36 0.01 -10.82 -3.72
N TYR A 37 0.69 -10.31 -2.69
CA TYR A 37 0.16 -9.25 -1.83
C TYR A 37 -0.02 -7.92 -2.56
N ALA A 38 0.94 -7.53 -3.39
CA ALA A 38 0.84 -6.33 -4.21
C ALA A 38 -0.35 -6.42 -5.17
N LEU A 39 -0.55 -7.58 -5.79
CA LEU A 39 -1.67 -7.84 -6.68
C LEU A 39 -3.00 -7.69 -5.93
N ALA A 40 -3.15 -8.35 -4.79
CA ALA A 40 -4.35 -8.30 -3.97
C ALA A 40 -4.69 -6.88 -3.50
N ILE A 41 -3.66 -6.06 -3.18
CA ILE A 41 -3.83 -4.67 -2.79
C ILE A 41 -4.25 -3.81 -3.99
N LEU A 42 -3.61 -3.98 -5.14
CA LEU A 42 -3.90 -3.21 -6.36
C LEU A 42 -5.26 -3.53 -6.98
N SER A 43 -5.78 -4.73 -6.75
CA SER A 43 -7.09 -5.19 -7.23
C SER A 43 -8.21 -5.03 -6.20
N ASP A 44 -7.93 -4.39 -5.06
CA ASP A 44 -8.87 -4.23 -3.93
C ASP A 44 -9.42 -5.55 -3.36
N GLN A 45 -8.74 -6.67 -3.63
CA GLN A 45 -9.10 -7.99 -3.10
C GLN A 45 -8.60 -8.18 -1.66
N LEU A 46 -7.56 -7.46 -1.26
CA LEU A 46 -7.13 -7.36 0.12
C LEU A 46 -7.88 -6.21 0.81
N SER A 47 -9.17 -6.42 1.08
CA SER A 47 -9.96 -5.48 1.89
C SER A 47 -9.43 -5.48 3.32
N PHE A 48 -8.62 -4.49 3.65
CA PHE A 48 -7.91 -4.42 4.91
C PHE A 48 -8.07 -3.06 5.58
N GLN A 49 -9.25 -2.82 6.12
CA GLN A 49 -9.49 -1.64 6.95
C GLN A 49 -9.06 -1.92 8.40
N PHE A 50 -7.74 -1.85 8.64
CA PHE A 50 -7.16 -2.12 9.96
C PHE A 50 -7.40 -1.01 10.97
N ILE A 51 -7.30 0.24 10.52
CA ILE A 51 -7.42 1.41 11.39
C ILE A 51 -8.34 2.47 10.75
N LYS A 52 -9.23 3.03 11.57
CA LYS A 52 -10.08 4.14 11.14
C LYS A 52 -9.28 5.45 11.12
N ALA A 53 -9.66 6.38 10.25
CA ALA A 53 -9.05 7.70 10.15
C ALA A 53 -9.05 8.47 11.49
N SER A 54 -10.15 8.37 12.27
CA SER A 54 -10.23 8.98 13.60
C SER A 54 -9.16 8.44 14.55
N LYS A 55 -9.00 7.10 14.59
CA LYS A 55 -8.00 6.46 15.45
C LYS A 55 -6.57 6.80 15.02
N LEU A 56 -6.34 6.94 13.71
CA LEU A 56 -5.05 7.37 13.20
C LEU A 56 -4.70 8.80 13.61
N ARG A 57 -5.71 9.72 13.63
CA ARG A 57 -5.51 11.08 14.14
C ARG A 57 -5.14 11.09 15.62
N GLU A 58 -5.82 10.29 16.47
CA GLU A 58 -5.45 10.15 17.87
C GLU A 58 -3.98 9.73 18.04
N LEU A 59 -3.52 8.75 17.25
CA LEU A 59 -2.13 8.31 17.27
C LEU A 59 -1.15 9.43 16.89
N VAL A 60 -1.52 10.27 15.93
CA VAL A 60 -0.68 11.40 15.54
C VAL A 60 -0.59 12.43 16.65
N TYR A 61 -1.68 12.77 17.32
CA TYR A 61 -1.68 13.71 18.45
C TYR A 61 -0.85 13.23 19.65
N GLU A 62 -0.65 11.91 19.78
CA GLU A 62 0.28 11.36 20.79
C GLU A 62 1.76 11.58 20.41
N GLN A 63 2.09 11.87 19.15
CA GLN A 63 3.45 11.94 18.62
C GLN A 63 3.89 13.33 18.19
N VAL A 64 2.93 14.18 17.79
CA VAL A 64 3.15 15.50 17.18
C VAL A 64 2.19 16.50 17.82
N ASP A 65 2.61 17.76 17.90
CA ASP A 65 1.73 18.84 18.34
C ASP A 65 0.45 18.91 17.50
N GLN A 66 -0.70 18.99 18.17
CA GLN A 66 -2.01 18.95 17.52
C GLN A 66 -2.21 20.10 16.53
N HIS A 67 -1.82 21.33 16.92
CA HIS A 67 -1.98 22.50 16.03
C HIS A 67 -1.11 22.37 14.78
N LEU A 68 0.13 21.86 14.94
CA LEU A 68 1.01 21.59 13.80
C LEU A 68 0.37 20.58 12.85
N PHE A 69 -0.21 19.52 13.39
CA PHE A 69 -0.89 18.52 12.55
C PHE A 69 -2.10 19.11 11.84
N ASP A 70 -2.97 19.82 12.55
CA ASP A 70 -4.23 20.35 11.99
C ASP A 70 -3.93 21.36 10.85
N TYR A 71 -3.01 22.30 11.05
CA TYR A 71 -2.58 23.24 9.99
C TYR A 71 -1.93 22.52 8.79
N SER A 72 -1.10 21.52 9.07
CA SER A 72 -0.47 20.74 7.99
C SER A 72 -1.51 19.96 7.20
N TYR A 73 -2.49 19.37 7.87
CA TYR A 73 -3.58 18.64 7.22
C TYR A 73 -4.48 19.55 6.40
N ASP A 74 -4.82 20.73 6.90
CA ASP A 74 -5.61 21.72 6.16
C ASP A 74 -4.89 22.17 4.87
N TYR A 75 -3.55 22.27 4.91
CA TYR A 75 -2.75 22.63 3.76
C TYR A 75 -2.60 21.50 2.75
N VAL A 76 -2.30 20.28 3.19
CA VAL A 76 -2.02 19.12 2.33
C VAL A 76 -3.31 18.46 1.81
N GLY A 77 -4.37 18.41 2.63
CA GLY A 77 -5.66 17.83 2.27
C GLY A 77 -5.74 16.30 2.22
N ASP A 78 -4.63 15.59 2.46
CA ASP A 78 -4.57 14.12 2.50
C ASP A 78 -3.97 13.62 3.80
N LEU A 79 -4.75 12.80 4.54
CA LEU A 79 -4.36 12.33 5.87
C LEU A 79 -3.08 11.48 5.84
N ALA A 80 -2.96 10.57 4.86
CA ALA A 80 -1.81 9.68 4.78
C ALA A 80 -0.54 10.45 4.41
N GLU A 81 -0.65 11.41 3.51
CA GLU A 81 0.46 12.25 3.10
C GLU A 81 0.92 13.14 4.25
N THR A 82 0.00 13.86 4.90
CA THR A 82 0.32 14.69 6.06
C THR A 82 1.05 13.89 7.12
N ILE A 83 0.49 12.75 7.55
CA ILE A 83 1.12 11.92 8.57
C ILE A 83 2.47 11.40 8.12
N SER A 84 2.60 10.99 6.87
CA SER A 84 3.87 10.44 6.37
C SER A 84 5.02 11.44 6.44
N LEU A 85 4.71 12.72 6.28
CA LEU A 85 5.70 13.82 6.28
C LEU A 85 6.07 14.27 7.69
N ILE A 86 5.09 14.41 8.59
CA ILE A 86 5.32 14.98 9.93
C ILE A 86 5.62 13.96 11.03
N TRP A 87 5.37 12.67 10.77
CA TRP A 87 5.59 11.63 11.77
C TRP A 87 7.07 11.53 12.16
N PRO A 88 7.42 11.53 13.47
CA PRO A 88 8.80 11.48 13.90
C PRO A 88 9.44 10.13 13.55
N THR A 89 10.47 10.17 12.72
CA THR A 89 11.25 8.98 12.34
C THR A 89 12.39 8.78 13.34
N LYS A 90 12.35 7.72 14.13
CA LYS A 90 13.37 7.47 15.18
C LYS A 90 14.68 6.93 14.60
N LYS A 91 14.63 5.98 13.70
CA LYS A 91 15.71 5.45 12.86
C LYS A 91 15.04 4.67 11.75
N GLU A 92 15.44 4.86 10.50
CA GLU A 92 14.97 3.97 9.43
C GLU A 92 15.36 2.54 9.76
N GLY A 93 14.35 1.71 10.05
CA GLY A 93 14.53 0.29 10.22
C GLY A 93 14.91 -0.38 8.90
N LYS A 94 15.34 -1.63 8.94
CA LYS A 94 15.47 -2.43 7.70
C LYS A 94 14.09 -2.57 7.08
N SER A 95 13.95 -2.18 5.80
CA SER A 95 12.70 -2.32 5.07
C SER A 95 12.22 -3.78 5.10
N GLN A 96 11.04 -4.01 5.66
CA GLN A 96 10.42 -5.33 5.76
C GLN A 96 9.79 -5.71 4.41
N ASN A 97 9.59 -7.01 4.18
CA ASN A 97 8.77 -7.49 3.07
C ASN A 97 7.31 -7.05 3.25
N LEU A 98 6.63 -6.74 2.15
CA LEU A 98 5.22 -6.32 2.16
C LEU A 98 4.34 -7.38 2.83
N SER A 99 4.50 -8.65 2.44
CA SER A 99 3.78 -9.78 3.00
C SER A 99 3.97 -9.90 4.52
N THR A 100 5.21 -9.89 4.98
CA THR A 100 5.52 -9.97 6.43
C THR A 100 4.91 -8.81 7.21
N LEU A 101 4.98 -7.59 6.66
CA LEU A 101 4.42 -6.40 7.31
C LEU A 101 2.90 -6.50 7.43
N ILE A 102 2.20 -6.88 6.36
CA ILE A 102 0.74 -7.05 6.38
C ILE A 102 0.32 -8.13 7.37
N GLU A 103 0.98 -9.29 7.37
CA GLU A 103 0.64 -10.37 8.29
C GLU A 103 0.93 -10.00 9.76
N ASN A 104 1.99 -9.25 10.03
CA ASN A 104 2.26 -8.73 11.36
C ASN A 104 1.17 -7.76 11.82
N ILE A 105 0.72 -6.87 10.94
CA ILE A 105 -0.33 -5.90 11.27
C ILE A 105 -1.66 -6.61 11.56
N LYS A 106 -2.04 -7.61 10.75
CA LYS A 106 -3.26 -8.41 10.99
C LYS A 106 -3.30 -9.07 12.38
N LYS A 107 -2.14 -9.38 12.95
CA LYS A 107 -2.01 -10.00 14.27
C LYS A 107 -2.06 -9.01 15.44
N ILE A 108 -2.06 -7.70 15.20
CA ILE A 108 -2.12 -6.69 16.25
C ILE A 108 -3.51 -6.66 16.88
N LYS A 109 -3.58 -6.85 18.17
CA LYS A 109 -4.84 -6.73 18.92
C LYS A 109 -5.27 -5.26 19.03
N LYS A 110 -6.57 -5.00 19.11
CA LYS A 110 -7.11 -3.63 19.24
C LYS A 110 -6.50 -2.83 20.39
N THR A 111 -6.20 -3.48 21.50
CA THR A 111 -5.56 -2.85 22.69
C THR A 111 -4.09 -2.48 22.48
N GLU A 112 -3.44 -3.06 21.47
CA GLU A 112 -2.01 -2.87 21.20
C GLU A 112 -1.76 -1.94 20.00
N ILE A 113 -2.82 -1.45 19.35
CA ILE A 113 -2.70 -0.63 18.12
C ILE A 113 -1.82 0.59 18.38
N ASN A 114 -2.08 1.36 19.44
CA ASN A 114 -1.34 2.58 19.73
C ASN A 114 0.17 2.31 19.80
N THR A 115 0.57 1.29 20.55
CA THR A 115 2.00 1.01 20.76
C THR A 115 2.67 0.37 19.55
N LYS A 116 2.06 -0.71 19.02
CA LYS A 116 2.68 -1.51 17.95
C LYS A 116 2.62 -0.81 16.58
N PHE A 117 1.48 -0.20 16.26
CA PHE A 117 1.33 0.49 14.97
C PHE A 117 2.17 1.77 14.91
N SER A 118 2.20 2.57 16.00
CA SER A 118 3.06 3.75 16.08
C SER A 118 4.54 3.38 15.96
N ARG A 119 4.97 2.26 16.55
CA ARG A 119 6.34 1.76 16.39
C ARG A 119 6.64 1.43 14.92
N ILE A 120 5.73 0.70 14.25
CA ILE A 120 5.89 0.37 12.83
C ILE A 120 6.01 1.65 11.99
N LEU A 121 5.13 2.64 12.20
CA LEU A 121 5.18 3.92 11.49
C LEU A 121 6.51 4.66 11.71
N SER A 122 7.07 4.59 12.92
CA SER A 122 8.35 5.27 13.25
C SER A 122 9.58 4.60 12.62
N GLU A 123 9.48 3.33 12.20
CA GLU A 123 10.55 2.56 11.58
C GLU A 123 10.53 2.63 10.04
N LEU A 124 9.45 3.16 9.43
CA LEU A 124 9.26 3.25 7.98
C LEU A 124 9.74 4.60 7.45
N SER A 125 10.24 4.60 6.21
CA SER A 125 10.46 5.82 5.43
C SER A 125 9.13 6.50 5.09
N ASN A 126 9.18 7.79 4.69
CA ASN A 126 7.96 8.56 4.37
C ASN A 126 7.09 7.86 3.33
N ASN A 127 7.67 7.37 2.24
CA ASN A 127 6.93 6.68 1.17
C ASN A 127 6.32 5.36 1.64
N GLU A 128 7.05 4.58 2.45
CA GLU A 128 6.54 3.32 3.01
C GLU A 128 5.43 3.57 4.03
N ARG A 129 5.57 4.61 4.84
CA ARG A 129 4.56 5.06 5.82
C ARG A 129 3.27 5.49 5.12
N TRP A 130 3.38 6.34 4.11
CA TRP A 130 2.25 6.74 3.28
C TRP A 130 1.53 5.53 2.69
N THR A 131 2.28 4.63 2.06
CA THR A 131 1.75 3.40 1.47
C THR A 131 1.02 2.56 2.50
N LEU A 132 1.62 2.34 3.66
CA LEU A 132 1.02 1.54 4.72
C LEU A 132 -0.29 2.16 5.23
N ILE A 133 -0.30 3.46 5.48
CA ILE A 133 -1.50 4.16 5.94
C ILE A 133 -2.62 4.02 4.90
N LYS A 134 -2.34 4.22 3.62
CA LYS A 134 -3.33 4.05 2.54
C LYS A 134 -3.90 2.63 2.51
N ILE A 135 -3.07 1.60 2.63
CA ILE A 135 -3.52 0.20 2.71
C ILE A 135 -4.40 -0.02 3.94
N CYS A 136 -3.95 0.44 5.12
CA CYS A 136 -4.62 0.19 6.39
C CYS A 136 -5.93 0.98 6.57
N THR A 137 -6.12 2.06 5.84
CA THR A 137 -7.36 2.87 5.87
C THR A 137 -8.33 2.54 4.75
N GLY A 138 -7.97 1.65 3.81
CA GLY A 138 -8.79 1.31 2.64
C GLY A 138 -8.87 2.43 1.60
N GLY A 139 -7.93 3.35 1.62
CA GLY A 139 -7.94 4.57 0.78
C GLY A 139 -6.97 4.57 -0.40
N LEU A 140 -6.63 3.42 -0.96
CA LEU A 140 -5.66 3.30 -2.05
C LEU A 140 -6.21 3.83 -3.40
N ARG A 141 -6.31 5.16 -3.52
CA ARG A 141 -6.75 5.84 -4.76
C ARG A 141 -5.55 6.27 -5.59
N ILE A 142 -4.97 5.34 -6.36
CA ILE A 142 -3.75 5.57 -7.16
C ILE A 142 -4.02 5.67 -8.66
N GLY A 143 -5.30 5.73 -9.06
CA GLY A 143 -5.67 5.80 -10.48
C GLY A 143 -5.31 4.54 -11.27
N VAL A 144 -5.32 3.39 -10.60
CA VAL A 144 -5.17 2.05 -11.19
C VAL A 144 -6.42 1.26 -10.88
N SER A 145 -7.08 0.76 -11.93
CA SER A 145 -8.23 -0.14 -11.79
C SER A 145 -7.77 -1.60 -11.87
N GLU A 146 -8.56 -2.51 -11.34
CA GLU A 146 -8.34 -3.96 -11.47
C GLU A 146 -8.14 -4.36 -12.95
N ARG A 147 -8.96 -3.80 -13.86
CA ARG A 147 -8.83 -4.04 -15.31
C ARG A 147 -7.46 -3.61 -15.85
N LEU A 148 -6.88 -2.53 -15.34
CA LEU A 148 -5.55 -2.09 -15.75
C LEU A 148 -4.47 -3.07 -15.30
N VAL A 149 -4.60 -3.62 -14.09
CA VAL A 149 -3.71 -4.66 -13.57
C VAL A 149 -3.81 -5.93 -14.42
N LYS A 150 -5.04 -6.38 -14.70
CA LYS A 150 -5.29 -7.54 -15.61
C LYS A 150 -4.68 -7.33 -17.00
N THR A 151 -4.82 -6.12 -17.58
CA THR A 151 -4.18 -5.78 -18.85
C THR A 151 -2.65 -5.89 -18.76
N ALA A 152 -2.05 -5.37 -17.71
CA ALA A 152 -0.59 -5.44 -17.54
C ALA A 152 -0.09 -6.88 -17.42
N LEU A 153 -0.82 -7.75 -16.73
CA LEU A 153 -0.49 -9.18 -16.61
C LEU A 153 -0.72 -9.92 -17.94
N ALA A 154 -1.81 -9.64 -18.64
CA ALA A 154 -2.11 -10.22 -19.95
C ALA A 154 -0.97 -9.94 -20.94
N ASP A 155 -0.57 -8.68 -21.05
CA ASP A 155 0.56 -8.28 -21.90
C ASP A 155 1.89 -8.91 -21.45
N LEU A 156 2.13 -9.00 -20.12
CA LEU A 156 3.35 -9.59 -19.59
C LEU A 156 3.52 -11.07 -19.92
N TYR A 157 2.40 -11.83 -19.89
CA TYR A 157 2.40 -13.28 -20.12
C TYR A 157 1.95 -13.68 -21.53
N ASN A 158 1.77 -12.71 -22.42
CA ASN A 158 1.28 -12.91 -23.78
C ASN A 158 -0.04 -13.69 -23.81
N LYS A 159 -0.98 -13.28 -22.98
CA LYS A 159 -2.32 -13.81 -22.81
C LYS A 159 -3.37 -12.76 -23.16
N SER A 160 -4.60 -13.18 -23.42
CA SER A 160 -5.73 -12.26 -23.47
C SER A 160 -6.16 -11.84 -22.06
N VAL A 161 -6.81 -10.68 -21.95
CA VAL A 161 -7.38 -10.23 -20.68
C VAL A 161 -8.43 -11.21 -20.16
N ASN A 162 -9.19 -11.86 -21.06
CA ASN A 162 -10.20 -12.86 -20.70
C ASN A 162 -9.57 -14.12 -20.07
N GLU A 163 -8.46 -14.61 -20.62
CA GLU A 163 -7.72 -15.74 -20.02
C GLU A 163 -7.21 -15.40 -18.61
N ILE A 164 -6.68 -14.17 -18.42
CA ILE A 164 -6.27 -13.71 -17.08
C ILE A 164 -7.49 -13.64 -16.15
N GLU A 165 -8.63 -13.20 -16.63
CA GLU A 165 -9.86 -13.07 -15.85
C GLU A 165 -10.41 -14.43 -15.41
N GLU A 166 -10.43 -15.41 -16.31
CA GLU A 166 -10.82 -16.81 -16.00
C GLU A 166 -9.92 -17.43 -14.93
N ILE A 167 -8.58 -17.30 -15.08
CA ILE A 167 -7.63 -17.78 -14.07
C ILE A 167 -7.87 -17.06 -12.74
N TRP A 168 -8.05 -15.74 -12.76
CA TRP A 168 -8.23 -14.93 -11.57
C TRP A 168 -9.45 -15.31 -10.75
N HIS A 169 -10.59 -15.59 -11.41
CA HIS A 169 -11.82 -16.02 -10.73
C HIS A 169 -11.68 -17.37 -10.02
N GLY A 170 -10.78 -18.22 -10.48
CA GLY A 170 -10.51 -19.53 -9.87
C GLY A 170 -9.48 -19.51 -8.73
N LEU A 171 -8.91 -18.35 -8.42
CA LEU A 171 -7.83 -18.25 -7.43
C LEU A 171 -8.28 -17.50 -6.18
N GLU A 172 -7.96 -18.08 -5.04
CA GLU A 172 -8.07 -17.42 -3.74
C GLU A 172 -6.74 -16.74 -3.36
N PHE A 173 -6.84 -15.65 -2.57
CA PHE A 173 -5.65 -15.03 -1.98
C PHE A 173 -4.89 -16.07 -1.15
N PRO A 174 -3.55 -16.17 -1.26
CA PRO A 174 -2.62 -15.15 -1.78
C PRO A 174 -2.18 -15.27 -3.25
N TYR A 175 -2.93 -15.89 -4.13
CA TYR A 175 -2.67 -15.97 -5.60
C TYR A 175 -1.31 -16.59 -5.98
N GLU A 176 -0.81 -17.53 -5.21
CA GLU A 176 0.50 -18.16 -5.46
C GLU A 176 0.58 -18.83 -6.82
N ASN A 177 -0.54 -19.37 -7.31
CA ASN A 177 -0.64 -20.08 -8.60
C ASN A 177 -0.82 -19.16 -9.82
N LEU A 178 -0.85 -17.84 -9.64
CA LEU A 178 -0.97 -16.90 -10.75
C LEU A 178 0.40 -16.57 -11.39
N PHE A 179 1.49 -16.87 -10.69
CA PHE A 179 2.84 -16.45 -11.10
C PHE A 179 3.78 -17.61 -11.38
#